data_8985a2103c5848eef8605a6a846f87be
#
_entry.id   8985a2103c5848eef8605a6a846f87be
#
_cell.length_a   1.000
_cell.length_b   1.000
_cell.length_c   1.000
_cell.angle_alpha   90.00
_cell.angle_beta   90.00
_cell.angle_gamma   90.00
#
_symmetry.space_group_name_H-M   'P 1'
#
loop_
_entity.id
_entity.type
_entity.pdbx_description
1 polymer ?
#
loop_
_entity_poly.entity_id
_entity_poly.type
_entity_poly.pdbx_seq_one_letter_code
_entity_poly.pdbx_strand_id
1 'polypeptide(L)'
;VYKRQQIDTKALENRPLQNVSTALQGTMPGVQVTSGGGRPGQDGGTIRVRGVGTLNTADPYILVDGIETGTMNSVDPNDIESISVLKDAASAAIYGSKASNGVILITTKRGKTGKPRISYNGYVGFQKPTEMIDRISSYDYARLYSQSMIDEGLNPRFNETDIENFSCLLYTSPSPRDRT
;
A
#
# COMPACT_ATOMS: atom_id res chain seq x y z
N VAL A 1 2.24 11.41 30.75
CA VAL A 1 1.69 10.16 30.19
C VAL A 1 2.26 9.98 28.80
N TYR A 2 3.32 9.20 28.70
CA TYR A 2 3.96 8.89 27.42
C TYR A 2 3.02 8.02 26.59
N LYS A 3 2.54 8.51 25.46
CA LYS A 3 1.66 7.76 24.57
C LYS A 3 2.45 6.85 23.62
N ARG A 4 3.24 5.95 24.21
CA ARG A 4 3.77 4.82 23.47
C ARG A 4 2.63 3.81 23.34
N GLN A 5 2.25 3.52 22.11
CA GLN A 5 1.21 2.54 21.82
C GLN A 5 1.88 1.29 21.28
N GLN A 6 1.61 0.17 21.92
CA GLN A 6 2.16 -1.13 21.58
C GLN A 6 1.03 -2.09 21.21
N ILE A 7 1.21 -2.85 20.17
CA ILE A 7 0.35 -3.99 19.81
C ILE A 7 1.14 -5.26 20.07
N ASP A 8 0.54 -6.17 20.81
CA ASP A 8 1.07 -7.51 21.03
C ASP A 8 0.65 -8.43 19.88
N THR A 9 1.47 -9.44 19.61
CA THR A 9 1.26 -10.47 18.58
C THR A 9 -0.12 -11.14 18.66
N LYS A 10 -0.69 -11.28 19.86
CA LYS A 10 -2.02 -11.90 20.06
C LYS A 10 -3.16 -11.21 19.29
N ALA A 11 -3.03 -9.92 19.01
CA ALA A 11 -4.00 -9.19 18.20
C ALA A 11 -3.85 -9.48 16.69
N LEU A 12 -2.71 -10.04 16.29
CA LEU A 12 -2.36 -10.33 14.90
C LEU A 12 -2.53 -11.81 14.55
N GLU A 13 -2.41 -12.73 15.52
CA GLU A 13 -2.36 -14.19 15.33
C GLU A 13 -3.63 -14.81 14.68
N ASN A 14 -4.79 -14.14 14.72
CA ASN A 14 -6.04 -14.68 14.18
C ASN A 14 -6.50 -14.02 12.88
N ARG A 15 -5.64 -13.25 12.23
CA ARG A 15 -5.98 -12.61 10.95
C ARG A 15 -5.12 -13.20 9.83
N PRO A 16 -5.70 -13.58 8.69
CA PRO A 16 -4.93 -13.93 7.50
C PRO A 16 -4.29 -12.65 6.94
N LEU A 17 -3.16 -12.26 7.52
CA LEU A 17 -2.47 -11.04 7.17
C LEU A 17 -1.42 -11.36 6.12
N GLN A 18 -1.57 -10.79 4.93
CA GLN A 18 -0.56 -10.88 3.89
C GLN A 18 0.57 -9.88 4.12
N ASN A 19 0.25 -8.71 4.70
CA ASN A 19 1.20 -7.63 4.93
C ASN A 19 1.06 -7.02 6.32
N VAL A 20 2.18 -6.61 6.89
CA VAL A 20 2.22 -5.94 8.19
C VAL A 20 1.48 -4.60 8.17
N SER A 21 1.50 -3.89 7.04
CA SER A 21 0.80 -2.63 6.87
C SER A 21 -0.72 -2.77 7.04
N THR A 22 -1.32 -3.82 6.46
CA THR A 22 -2.76 -4.09 6.60
C THR A 22 -3.13 -4.53 8.02
N ALA A 23 -2.21 -5.17 8.74
CA ALA A 23 -2.38 -5.55 10.13
C ALA A 23 -2.60 -4.35 11.07
N LEU A 24 -1.98 -3.23 10.76
CA LEU A 24 -2.09 -2.00 11.55
C LEU A 24 -3.38 -1.22 11.30
N GLN A 25 -4.10 -1.55 10.22
CA GLN A 25 -5.34 -0.86 9.88
C GLN A 25 -6.41 -1.05 10.97
N GLY A 26 -6.87 0.08 11.54
CA GLY A 26 -7.89 0.09 12.58
C GLY A 26 -7.45 -0.41 13.95
N THR A 27 -6.19 -0.83 14.14
CA THR A 27 -5.68 -1.34 15.41
C THR A 27 -5.06 -0.26 16.30
N MET A 28 -4.59 0.84 15.68
CA MET A 28 -3.95 1.93 16.41
C MET A 28 -4.62 3.27 16.13
N PRO A 29 -5.13 4.01 17.15
CA PRO A 29 -5.62 5.37 16.94
C PRO A 29 -4.48 6.31 16.54
N GLY A 30 -4.73 7.13 15.50
CA GLY A 30 -3.76 8.09 14.94
C GLY A 30 -2.74 7.46 13.98
N VAL A 31 -2.89 6.20 13.62
CA VAL A 31 -2.22 5.56 12.46
C VAL A 31 -3.26 5.36 11.38
N GLN A 32 -3.05 6.02 10.27
CA GLN A 32 -3.89 5.88 9.08
C GLN A 32 -3.17 4.97 8.09
N VAL A 33 -3.85 3.93 7.66
CA VAL A 33 -3.37 3.02 6.62
C VAL A 33 -4.29 3.15 5.42
N THR A 34 -3.75 3.59 4.31
CA THR A 34 -4.50 3.71 3.05
C THR A 34 -4.08 2.56 2.14
N SER A 35 -5.02 1.70 1.81
CA SER A 35 -4.77 0.59 0.89
C SER A 35 -4.57 1.08 -0.55
N GLY A 36 -3.63 0.49 -1.27
CA GLY A 36 -3.26 0.87 -2.63
C GLY A 36 -4.24 0.44 -3.74
N GLY A 37 -5.53 0.23 -3.41
CA GLY A 37 -6.59 0.00 -4.41
C GLY A 37 -6.95 -1.45 -4.68
N GLY A 38 -6.51 -2.41 -3.86
CA GLY A 38 -6.97 -3.82 -3.95
C GLY A 38 -6.54 -4.56 -5.22
N ARG A 39 -5.52 -4.06 -5.92
CA ARG A 39 -4.95 -4.79 -7.07
C ARG A 39 -4.18 -6.00 -6.56
N PRO A 40 -4.36 -7.18 -7.15
CA PRO A 40 -3.57 -8.35 -6.82
C PRO A 40 -2.07 -8.05 -6.94
N GLY A 41 -1.29 -8.35 -5.90
CA GLY A 41 0.14 -8.07 -5.84
C GLY A 41 0.54 -6.66 -5.40
N GLN A 42 -0.40 -5.74 -5.17
CA GLN A 42 -0.17 -4.40 -4.61
C GLN A 42 -0.88 -4.23 -3.26
N ASP A 43 -0.78 -5.23 -2.41
CA ASP A 43 -1.48 -5.27 -1.12
C ASP A 43 -0.84 -4.37 -0.04
N GLY A 44 0.25 -3.68 -0.38
CA GLY A 44 0.92 -2.73 0.51
C GLY A 44 0.09 -1.47 0.73
N GLY A 45 -0.19 -1.14 1.99
CA GLY A 45 -0.81 0.12 2.37
C GLY A 45 0.22 1.22 2.65
N THR A 46 -0.08 2.45 2.26
CA THR A 46 0.65 3.63 2.71
C THR A 46 0.26 3.93 4.15
N ILE A 47 1.26 4.01 5.03
CA ILE A 47 1.05 4.27 6.45
C ILE A 47 1.39 5.73 6.74
N ARG A 48 0.52 6.40 7.48
CA ARG A 48 0.73 7.76 7.97
C ARG A 48 0.44 7.84 9.45
N VAL A 49 1.33 8.50 10.17
CA VAL A 49 1.18 8.74 11.60
C VAL A 49 0.81 10.21 11.79
N ARG A 50 -0.38 10.48 12.38
CA ARG A 50 -0.94 11.83 12.59
C ARG A 50 -1.30 12.60 11.31
N GLY A 51 -1.45 11.95 10.17
CA GLY A 51 -1.82 12.59 8.91
C GLY A 51 -0.64 13.17 8.14
N VAL A 52 -0.93 14.07 7.21
CA VAL A 52 0.07 14.71 6.34
C VAL A 52 0.42 16.06 6.91
N GLY A 53 1.64 16.19 7.46
CA GLY A 53 2.18 17.44 8.00
C GLY A 53 3.20 18.11 7.09
N THR A 54 3.55 17.50 5.96
CA THR A 54 4.58 18.01 5.04
C THR A 54 4.10 17.96 3.59
N LEU A 55 4.63 18.85 2.74
CA LEU A 55 4.40 18.83 1.29
C LEU A 55 5.24 17.74 0.59
N ASN A 56 6.24 17.20 1.28
CA ASN A 56 7.08 16.11 0.80
C ASN A 56 6.53 14.76 1.27
N THR A 57 7.36 13.72 1.25
CA THR A 57 7.01 12.37 1.75
C THR A 57 6.62 12.43 3.22
N ALA A 58 5.43 11.98 3.55
CA ALA A 58 4.91 11.92 4.92
C ALA A 58 5.03 10.51 5.51
N ASP A 59 5.97 9.71 4.99
CA ASP A 59 6.18 8.34 5.44
C ASP A 59 6.82 8.32 6.83
N PRO A 60 6.36 7.44 7.74
CA PRO A 60 6.95 7.28 9.05
C PRO A 60 8.32 6.61 8.96
N TYR A 61 9.18 6.88 9.94
CA TYR A 61 10.47 6.24 10.07
C TYR A 61 10.31 4.81 10.62
N ILE A 62 10.70 3.80 9.85
CA ILE A 62 10.48 2.39 10.18
C ILE A 62 11.79 1.76 10.64
N LEU A 63 11.76 1.14 11.81
CA LEU A 63 12.88 0.41 12.40
C LEU A 63 12.46 -1.02 12.73
N VAL A 64 13.23 -1.98 12.24
CA VAL A 64 13.11 -3.40 12.56
C VAL A 64 14.30 -3.80 13.41
N ASP A 65 14.06 -4.17 14.65
CA ASP A 65 15.09 -4.52 15.66
C ASP A 65 16.19 -3.43 15.80
N GLY A 66 15.82 -2.16 15.57
CA GLY A 66 16.73 -1.02 15.63
C GLY A 66 17.43 -0.69 14.31
N ILE A 67 17.21 -1.45 13.25
CA ILE A 67 17.78 -1.20 11.92
C ILE A 67 16.76 -0.47 11.06
N GLU A 68 17.18 0.58 10.37
CA GLU A 68 16.34 1.32 9.42
C GLU A 68 15.93 0.43 8.25
N THR A 69 14.65 0.35 7.99
CA THR A 69 14.09 -0.41 6.88
C THR A 69 13.14 0.47 6.08
N GLY A 70 13.32 0.53 4.75
CA GLY A 70 12.51 1.39 3.89
C GLY A 70 11.04 0.95 3.77
N THR A 71 10.74 -0.33 4.00
CA THR A 71 9.40 -0.89 3.87
C THR A 71 9.07 -1.82 5.03
N MET A 72 7.83 -1.71 5.51
CA MET A 72 7.34 -2.58 6.57
C MET A 72 7.06 -4.02 6.10
N ASN A 73 6.81 -4.20 4.81
CA ASN A 73 6.43 -5.48 4.23
C ASN A 73 7.60 -6.45 4.02
N SER A 74 8.83 -6.04 4.40
CA SER A 74 10.01 -6.90 4.38
C SER A 74 10.05 -7.94 5.50
N VAL A 75 9.17 -7.81 6.50
CA VAL A 75 9.10 -8.70 7.68
C VAL A 75 7.83 -9.52 7.59
N ASP A 76 7.95 -10.84 7.81
CA ASP A 76 6.78 -11.71 7.92
C ASP A 76 5.97 -11.33 9.18
N PRO A 77 4.64 -11.13 9.05
CA PRO A 77 3.79 -10.83 10.20
C PRO A 77 3.90 -11.86 11.34
N ASN A 78 4.19 -13.12 11.01
CA ASN A 78 4.34 -14.20 11.99
C ASN A 78 5.62 -14.08 12.82
N ASP A 79 6.65 -13.41 12.32
CA ASP A 79 7.92 -13.23 13.03
C ASP A 79 7.91 -12.01 13.96
N ILE A 80 6.84 -11.23 13.95
CA ILE A 80 6.72 -10.03 14.77
C ILE A 80 6.33 -10.43 16.21
N GLU A 81 7.06 -9.91 17.18
CA GLU A 81 6.72 -10.00 18.61
C GLU A 81 5.84 -8.83 19.03
N SER A 82 6.23 -7.62 18.65
CA SER A 82 5.45 -6.41 18.96
C SER A 82 5.73 -5.28 17.99
N ILE A 83 4.73 -4.43 17.81
CA ILE A 83 4.83 -3.19 17.03
C ILE A 83 4.54 -2.02 17.98
N SER A 84 5.48 -1.08 18.05
CA SER A 84 5.33 0.15 18.83
C SER A 84 5.36 1.37 17.92
N VAL A 85 4.40 2.27 18.07
CA VAL A 85 4.36 3.52 17.32
C VAL A 85 4.63 4.70 18.25
N LEU A 86 5.70 5.44 17.94
CA LEU A 86 6.06 6.67 18.63
C LEU A 86 5.47 7.84 17.87
N LYS A 87 4.47 8.45 18.46
CA LYS A 87 3.73 9.55 17.85
C LYS A 87 4.21 10.92 18.35
N ASP A 88 4.79 10.96 19.54
CA ASP A 88 5.17 12.20 20.19
C ASP A 88 6.59 12.60 19.81
N ALA A 89 6.80 13.91 19.55
CA ALA A 89 8.10 14.46 19.21
C ALA A 89 9.16 14.15 20.28
N ALA A 90 8.78 14.14 21.57
CA ALA A 90 9.68 13.82 22.66
C ALA A 90 10.20 12.38 22.61
N SER A 91 9.33 11.41 22.28
CA SER A 91 9.73 10.01 22.14
C SER A 91 10.45 9.72 20.83
N ALA A 92 10.19 10.51 19.78
CA ALA A 92 10.81 10.40 18.49
C ALA A 92 12.17 11.16 18.39
N ALA A 93 12.44 12.07 19.33
CA ALA A 93 13.65 12.93 19.31
C ALA A 93 14.97 12.13 19.25
N ILE A 94 15.00 10.94 19.80
CA ILE A 94 16.19 10.06 19.79
C ILE A 94 16.59 9.68 18.34
N TYR A 95 15.63 9.69 17.41
CA TYR A 95 15.83 9.29 16.01
C TYR A 95 16.07 10.48 15.06
N GLY A 96 16.17 11.70 15.61
CA GLY A 96 16.49 12.91 14.87
C GLY A 96 15.38 13.39 13.94
N SER A 97 15.76 14.17 12.92
CA SER A 97 14.81 14.81 11.98
C SER A 97 14.00 13.83 11.13
N LYS A 98 14.53 12.64 10.85
CA LYS A 98 13.81 11.59 10.11
C LYS A 98 12.54 11.13 10.82
N ALA A 99 12.49 11.30 12.13
CA ALA A 99 11.36 10.90 12.98
C ALA A 99 10.22 11.93 13.05
N SER A 100 10.30 13.03 12.30
CA SER A 100 9.30 14.11 12.32
C SER A 100 7.88 13.62 11.97
N ASN A 101 7.78 12.63 11.09
CA ASN A 101 6.51 12.01 10.66
C ASN A 101 6.07 10.83 11.54
N GLY A 102 6.74 10.63 12.69
CA GLY A 102 6.52 9.50 13.57
C GLY A 102 7.47 8.32 13.31
N VAL A 103 7.59 7.45 14.30
CA VAL A 103 8.48 6.27 14.23
C VAL A 103 7.67 5.01 14.50
N ILE A 104 7.90 4.01 13.69
CA ILE A 104 7.34 2.66 13.87
C ILE A 104 8.48 1.72 14.22
N LEU A 105 8.41 1.13 15.42
CA LEU A 105 9.36 0.17 15.91
C LEU A 105 8.75 -1.22 15.81
N ILE A 106 9.38 -2.08 15.06
CA ILE A 106 9.01 -3.50 14.93
C ILE A 106 10.06 -4.31 15.68
N THR A 107 9.61 -5.11 16.63
CA THR A 107 10.46 -6.05 17.37
C THR A 107 10.12 -7.45 16.91
N THR A 108 11.11 -8.20 16.46
CA THR A 108 10.91 -9.58 16.01
C THR A 108 11.06 -10.57 17.16
N LYS A 109 10.47 -11.76 17.00
CA LYS A 109 10.55 -12.85 17.96
C LYS A 109 11.99 -13.34 18.05
N ARG A 110 12.54 -13.34 19.26
CA ARG A 110 13.88 -13.86 19.51
C ARG A 110 13.83 -15.26 20.08
N GLY A 111 14.81 -16.07 19.69
CA GLY A 111 15.00 -17.39 20.28
C GLY A 111 15.24 -17.29 21.78
N LYS A 112 14.60 -18.18 22.54
CA LYS A 112 14.80 -18.31 23.99
C LYS A 112 15.65 -19.56 24.29
N THR A 113 16.56 -19.47 25.26
CA THR A 113 17.31 -20.63 25.71
C THR A 113 16.35 -21.64 26.35
N GLY A 114 16.34 -22.87 25.85
CA GLY A 114 15.44 -23.92 26.35
C GLY A 114 15.29 -25.06 25.34
N LYS A 115 14.27 -25.90 25.57
CA LYS A 115 13.94 -26.99 24.65
C LYS A 115 13.49 -26.38 23.29
N PRO A 116 14.00 -26.88 22.15
CA PRO A 116 13.59 -26.39 20.84
C PRO A 116 12.08 -26.59 20.63
N ARG A 117 11.40 -25.55 20.19
CA ARG A 117 10.00 -25.60 19.79
C ARG A 117 9.95 -25.46 18.27
N ILE A 118 9.39 -26.43 17.62
CA ILE A 118 9.14 -26.40 16.18
C ILE A 118 7.66 -26.08 16.01
N SER A 119 7.34 -24.97 15.34
CA SER A 119 5.97 -24.60 14.98
C SER A 119 5.90 -24.48 13.45
N TYR A 120 4.86 -25.02 12.87
CA TYR A 120 4.55 -24.86 11.45
C TYR A 120 3.19 -24.18 11.31
N ASN A 121 3.17 -23.04 10.64
CA ASN A 121 1.95 -22.33 10.31
C ASN A 121 1.84 -22.27 8.78
N GLY A 122 0.74 -22.77 8.24
CA GLY A 122 0.46 -22.70 6.81
C GLY A 122 -0.97 -22.21 6.60
N TYR A 123 -1.16 -21.32 5.63
CA TYR A 123 -2.50 -20.92 5.19
C TYR A 123 -2.57 -20.91 3.68
N VAL A 124 -3.76 -21.13 3.16
CA VAL A 124 -4.08 -20.98 1.75
C VAL A 124 -5.23 -19.99 1.64
N GLY A 125 -5.02 -18.94 0.88
CA GLY A 125 -6.02 -17.89 0.70
C GLY A 125 -6.29 -17.63 -0.78
N PHE A 126 -7.55 -17.38 -1.12
CA PHE A 126 -7.96 -16.93 -2.45
C PHE A 126 -8.43 -15.49 -2.36
N GLN A 127 -7.82 -14.61 -3.14
CA GLN A 127 -8.26 -13.23 -3.26
C GLN A 127 -9.11 -13.05 -4.51
N LYS A 128 -10.23 -12.39 -4.34
CA LYS A 128 -11.07 -11.93 -5.44
C LYS A 128 -11.34 -10.44 -5.25
N PRO A 129 -11.18 -9.60 -6.30
CA PRO A 129 -11.59 -8.21 -6.21
C PRO A 129 -13.08 -8.14 -5.89
N THR A 130 -13.45 -7.29 -4.95
CA THR A 130 -14.84 -7.13 -4.49
C THR A 130 -15.67 -6.49 -5.58
N GLU A 131 -15.10 -5.54 -6.29
CA GLU A 131 -15.73 -4.82 -7.39
C GLU A 131 -14.67 -4.47 -8.43
N MET A 132 -14.98 -4.74 -9.69
CA MET A 132 -14.17 -4.27 -10.81
C MET A 132 -14.87 -3.08 -11.43
N ILE A 133 -14.13 -2.00 -11.62
CA ILE A 133 -14.65 -0.82 -12.32
C ILE A 133 -14.99 -1.24 -13.77
N ASP A 134 -16.25 -1.07 -14.15
CA ASP A 134 -16.66 -1.24 -15.52
C ASP A 134 -15.96 -0.20 -16.40
N ARG A 135 -15.21 -0.70 -17.35
CA ARG A 135 -14.49 0.17 -18.30
C ARG A 135 -15.40 0.45 -19.48
N ILE A 136 -15.46 1.70 -19.86
CA ILE A 136 -16.13 2.09 -21.10
C ILE A 136 -15.42 1.47 -22.31
N SER A 137 -16.15 1.25 -23.39
CA SER A 137 -15.58 0.74 -24.65
C SER A 137 -14.53 1.70 -25.21
N SER A 138 -13.60 1.19 -26.02
CA SER A 138 -12.61 2.02 -26.70
C SER A 138 -13.27 3.06 -27.62
N TYR A 139 -14.39 2.71 -28.22
CA TYR A 139 -15.21 3.61 -29.03
C TYR A 139 -15.77 4.77 -28.21
N ASP A 140 -16.42 4.49 -27.10
CA ASP A 140 -16.99 5.53 -26.22
C ASP A 140 -15.91 6.42 -25.64
N TYR A 141 -14.78 5.83 -25.25
CA TYR A 141 -13.63 6.60 -24.77
C TYR A 141 -13.11 7.58 -25.82
N ALA A 142 -12.86 7.09 -27.04
CA ALA A 142 -12.33 7.92 -28.12
C ALA A 142 -13.28 9.05 -28.49
N ARG A 143 -14.60 8.76 -28.52
CA ARG A 143 -15.64 9.75 -28.80
C ARG A 143 -15.71 10.82 -27.72
N LEU A 144 -15.80 10.43 -26.45
CA LEU A 144 -15.91 11.38 -25.33
C LEU A 144 -14.64 12.22 -25.19
N TYR A 145 -13.47 11.61 -25.38
CA TYR A 145 -12.19 12.31 -25.30
C TYR A 145 -12.04 13.34 -26.44
N SER A 146 -12.39 12.96 -27.66
CA SER A 146 -12.37 13.88 -28.80
C SER A 146 -13.35 15.04 -28.62
N GLN A 147 -14.55 14.77 -28.07
CA GLN A 147 -15.53 15.81 -27.78
C GLN A 147 -15.00 16.79 -26.72
N SER A 148 -14.37 16.30 -25.65
CA SER A 148 -13.82 17.20 -24.63
C SER A 148 -12.72 18.11 -25.18
N MET A 149 -11.88 17.60 -26.09
CA MET A 149 -10.85 18.42 -26.73
C MET A 149 -11.45 19.52 -27.64
N ILE A 150 -12.51 19.19 -28.38
CA ILE A 150 -13.23 20.17 -29.21
C ILE A 150 -13.85 21.25 -28.32
N ASP A 151 -14.46 20.87 -27.20
CA ASP A 151 -15.08 21.81 -26.26
C ASP A 151 -14.04 22.75 -25.61
N GLU A 152 -12.80 22.30 -25.47
CA GLU A 152 -11.64 23.10 -25.04
C GLU A 152 -11.00 23.92 -26.14
N GLY A 153 -11.49 23.82 -27.39
CA GLY A 153 -10.93 24.50 -28.54
C GLY A 153 -9.64 23.89 -29.07
N LEU A 154 -9.35 22.65 -28.72
CA LEU A 154 -8.19 21.88 -29.16
C LEU A 154 -8.56 20.97 -30.35
N ASN A 155 -7.57 20.59 -31.15
CA ASN A 155 -7.80 19.61 -32.21
C ASN A 155 -8.05 18.22 -31.62
N PRO A 156 -9.08 17.49 -32.10
CA PRO A 156 -9.36 16.14 -31.61
C PRO A 156 -8.19 15.19 -31.89
N ARG A 157 -7.87 14.33 -30.93
CA ARG A 157 -6.79 13.35 -31.08
C ARG A 157 -7.16 12.17 -31.98
N PHE A 158 -8.44 11.82 -32.02
CA PHE A 158 -8.96 10.74 -32.84
C PHE A 158 -9.86 11.31 -33.90
N ASN A 159 -9.60 10.97 -35.18
CA ASN A 159 -10.44 11.32 -36.30
C ASN A 159 -11.71 10.45 -36.34
N GLU A 160 -12.71 10.83 -37.10
CA GLU A 160 -13.94 10.04 -37.26
C GLU A 160 -13.67 8.61 -37.75
N THR A 161 -12.73 8.47 -38.71
CA THR A 161 -12.29 7.17 -39.21
C THR A 161 -11.64 6.30 -38.13
N ASP A 162 -10.89 6.91 -37.21
CA ASP A 162 -10.29 6.18 -36.05
C ASP A 162 -11.39 5.71 -35.08
N ILE A 163 -12.38 6.57 -34.84
CA ILE A 163 -13.51 6.24 -33.94
C ILE A 163 -14.36 5.11 -34.54
N GLU A 164 -14.62 5.14 -35.86
CA GLU A 164 -15.32 4.06 -36.57
C GLU A 164 -14.53 2.73 -36.48
N ASN A 165 -13.20 2.78 -36.67
CA ASN A 165 -12.33 1.61 -36.55
C ASN A 165 -12.38 1.00 -35.15
N PHE A 166 -12.49 1.82 -34.10
CA PHE A 166 -12.69 1.32 -32.72
C PHE A 166 -14.04 0.61 -32.56
N SER A 167 -15.09 1.04 -33.25
CA SER A 167 -16.41 0.37 -33.20
C SER A 167 -16.36 -1.03 -33.82
N CYS A 168 -15.56 -1.21 -34.86
CA CYS A 168 -15.40 -2.46 -35.58
C CYS A 168 -14.36 -3.40 -34.98
N LEU A 169 -13.75 -3.10 -33.83
CA LEU A 169 -12.65 -3.86 -33.21
C LEU A 169 -11.42 -4.07 -34.12
N LEU A 170 -11.35 -3.33 -35.22
CA LEU A 170 -10.25 -3.42 -36.19
C LEU A 170 -8.97 -2.70 -35.72
N TYR A 171 -9.09 -1.81 -34.74
CA TYR A 171 -7.95 -1.11 -34.18
C TYR A 171 -7.40 -1.86 -32.96
N THR A 172 -6.56 -2.84 -33.21
CA THR A 172 -5.67 -3.36 -32.19
C THR A 172 -4.50 -2.38 -32.06
N SER A 173 -4.31 -1.83 -30.88
CA SER A 173 -3.08 -1.09 -30.55
C SER A 173 -1.89 -1.93 -31.01
N PRO A 174 -0.96 -1.38 -31.82
CA PRO A 174 0.19 -2.15 -32.28
C PRO A 174 0.92 -2.70 -31.07
N SER A 175 1.09 -4.00 -31.05
CA SER A 175 1.87 -4.68 -30.00
C SER A 175 3.29 -4.06 -29.96
N PRO A 176 3.94 -3.94 -28.81
CA PRO A 176 5.33 -3.53 -28.74
C PRO A 176 6.26 -4.36 -29.64
N ARG A 177 5.80 -5.55 -30.08
CA ARG A 177 6.52 -6.42 -31.02
C ARG A 177 6.39 -5.99 -32.48
N ASP A 178 5.43 -5.17 -32.82
CA ASP A 178 5.17 -4.71 -34.20
C ASP A 178 5.93 -3.41 -34.54
N ARG A 179 6.75 -2.91 -33.62
CA ARG A 179 7.68 -1.81 -33.84
C ARG A 179 9.04 -2.35 -34.23
N THR A 180 9.16 -2.82 -35.43
CA THR A 180 10.47 -3.02 -36.09
C THR A 180 10.66 -1.97 -37.17
#